data_daabb8f9edfcdbe2ab5ee2acf3d939c7
#
_entry.id   daabb8f9edfcdbe2ab5ee2acf3d939c7
#
_cell.length_a   1.000
_cell.length_b   1.000
_cell.length_c   1.000
_cell.angle_alpha   90.00
_cell.angle_beta   90.00
_cell.angle_gamma   90.00
#
_symmetry.space_group_name_H-M   'P 1'
#
loop_
_entity.id
_entity.type
_entity.pdbx_description
1 polymer ?
#
loop_
_entity_poly.entity_id
_entity_poly.type
_entity_poly.pdbx_seq_one_letter_code
_entity_poly.pdbx_strand_id
1 'polypeptide(L)'
;MDGLKKVQAGDALQIPAKAYNAFVDAALDHQKRRMSTSADALRDRDQTNIVLVKNESGSARSRFDVLGITGPIITRADNAATFQSRIALRGTTPTATHAGRFAVLVDAIPNGAIGRAFVAGACLARVRMLDEAHTAADVDDGQAGQLASSDSGSASLLWVEPVGERVDPSIAWAVIRFGGGNGGGATTADPSDRSFLALLKSVQRFSADNPDLPAY
;
A
#
# COMPACT_ATOMS: atom_id res chain seq x y z
N MET A 1 -28.09 -28.18 -17.83
CA MET A 1 -26.87 -27.50 -18.33
C MET A 1 -25.85 -28.60 -18.53
N ASP A 2 -25.66 -29.06 -19.77
CA ASP A 2 -24.56 -30.00 -20.05
C ASP A 2 -23.23 -29.29 -19.94
N GLY A 3 -22.54 -29.57 -18.85
CA GLY A 3 -21.18 -29.15 -18.65
C GLY A 3 -20.27 -29.82 -19.67
N LEU A 4 -19.12 -29.26 -19.92
CA LEU A 4 -18.05 -29.81 -20.76
C LEU A 4 -17.79 -31.28 -20.37
N LYS A 5 -18.24 -32.23 -21.20
CA LYS A 5 -18.06 -33.66 -20.97
C LYS A 5 -16.69 -34.09 -21.48
N LYS A 6 -15.93 -34.79 -20.63
CA LYS A 6 -14.68 -35.42 -21.05
C LYS A 6 -14.97 -36.57 -22.03
N VAL A 7 -14.27 -36.58 -23.15
CA VAL A 7 -14.32 -37.66 -24.15
C VAL A 7 -13.16 -38.62 -23.96
N GLN A 8 -13.38 -39.91 -24.29
CA GLN A 8 -12.33 -40.93 -24.25
C GLN A 8 -11.74 -41.17 -25.65
N ALA A 9 -10.57 -41.77 -25.69
CA ALA A 9 -9.91 -42.10 -26.94
C ALA A 9 -10.79 -43.09 -27.74
N GLY A 10 -11.13 -42.73 -29.00
CA GLY A 10 -12.00 -43.48 -29.88
C GLY A 10 -13.47 -43.00 -29.93
N ASP A 11 -13.87 -42.11 -29.05
CA ASP A 11 -15.20 -41.49 -29.13
C ASP A 11 -15.29 -40.48 -30.29
N ALA A 12 -16.45 -40.39 -30.92
CA ALA A 12 -16.71 -39.38 -31.93
C ALA A 12 -16.79 -37.99 -31.25
N LEU A 13 -15.88 -37.07 -31.62
CA LEU A 13 -15.86 -35.73 -31.08
C LEU A 13 -16.96 -34.86 -31.69
N GLN A 14 -18.03 -34.63 -30.94
CA GLN A 14 -19.06 -33.65 -31.26
C GLN A 14 -18.96 -32.47 -30.30
N ILE A 15 -18.52 -31.33 -30.82
CA ILE A 15 -18.38 -30.10 -30.01
C ILE A 15 -19.57 -29.19 -30.33
N PRO A 16 -20.48 -28.94 -29.37
CA PRO A 16 -21.54 -27.93 -29.57
C PRO A 16 -20.94 -26.56 -29.84
N ALA A 17 -21.55 -25.76 -30.72
CA ALA A 17 -21.05 -24.43 -31.09
C ALA A 17 -20.78 -23.54 -29.87
N LYS A 18 -21.62 -23.63 -28.82
CA LYS A 18 -21.42 -22.91 -27.56
C LYS A 18 -20.12 -23.29 -26.85
N ALA A 19 -19.78 -24.59 -26.84
CA ALA A 19 -18.55 -25.08 -26.23
C ALA A 19 -17.32 -24.66 -27.06
N TYR A 20 -17.42 -24.76 -28.39
CA TYR A 20 -16.36 -24.29 -29.30
C TYR A 20 -16.09 -22.79 -29.12
N ASN A 21 -17.13 -21.96 -29.08
CA ASN A 21 -16.98 -20.52 -28.86
C ASN A 21 -16.36 -20.23 -27.50
N ALA A 22 -16.72 -20.94 -26.43
CA ALA A 22 -16.08 -20.79 -25.13
C ALA A 22 -14.57 -21.16 -25.14
N PHE A 23 -14.16 -22.16 -25.91
CA PHE A 23 -12.75 -22.48 -26.12
C PHE A 23 -12.02 -21.38 -26.90
N VAL A 24 -12.64 -20.85 -27.94
CA VAL A 24 -12.08 -19.74 -28.72
C VAL A 24 -11.91 -18.50 -27.85
N ASP A 25 -12.93 -18.15 -27.05
CA ASP A 25 -12.87 -17.01 -26.14
C ASP A 25 -11.77 -17.19 -25.07
N ALA A 26 -11.66 -18.38 -24.49
CA ALA A 26 -10.60 -18.70 -23.54
C ALA A 26 -9.20 -18.64 -24.19
N ALA A 27 -9.05 -19.14 -25.43
CA ALA A 27 -7.81 -19.07 -26.17
C ALA A 27 -7.42 -17.63 -26.52
N LEU A 28 -8.40 -16.80 -26.94
CA LEU A 28 -8.19 -15.38 -27.21
C LEU A 28 -7.83 -14.61 -25.94
N ASP A 29 -8.47 -14.88 -24.82
CA ASP A 29 -8.13 -14.27 -23.52
C ASP A 29 -6.73 -14.68 -23.09
N HIS A 30 -6.37 -15.96 -23.19
CA HIS A 30 -5.03 -16.44 -22.91
C HIS A 30 -3.98 -15.81 -23.85
N GLN A 31 -4.30 -15.66 -25.14
CA GLN A 31 -3.42 -15.01 -26.11
C GLN A 31 -3.24 -13.52 -25.81
N LYS A 32 -4.33 -12.81 -25.47
CA LYS A 32 -4.27 -11.41 -25.01
C LYS A 32 -3.39 -11.27 -23.76
N ARG A 33 -3.50 -12.18 -22.81
CA ARG A 33 -2.64 -12.20 -21.61
C ARG A 33 -1.18 -12.48 -21.95
N ARG A 34 -0.88 -13.31 -22.93
CA ARG A 34 0.50 -13.58 -23.38
C ARG A 34 1.09 -12.47 -24.25
N MET A 35 0.29 -11.86 -25.11
CA MET A 35 0.73 -10.75 -25.98
C MET A 35 0.85 -9.43 -25.22
N SER A 36 0.22 -9.32 -24.07
CA SER A 36 0.55 -8.32 -23.07
C SER A 36 1.90 -8.72 -22.47
N THR A 37 2.98 -8.43 -23.20
CA THR A 37 4.37 -8.42 -22.66
C THR A 37 4.51 -7.44 -21.50
N SER A 38 3.52 -6.61 -21.29
CA SER A 38 3.21 -5.91 -20.07
C SER A 38 2.53 -6.76 -18.99
N ALA A 39 2.29 -8.08 -19.17
CA ALA A 39 1.69 -8.88 -18.10
C ALA A 39 2.62 -8.97 -16.86
N ASP A 40 3.92 -8.94 -17.05
CA ASP A 40 4.87 -8.78 -15.94
C ASP A 40 4.88 -7.32 -15.44
N ALA A 41 4.78 -6.34 -16.32
CA ALA A 41 4.64 -4.94 -15.95
C ALA A 41 3.26 -4.60 -15.37
N LEU A 42 2.19 -5.34 -15.73
CA LEU A 42 0.88 -5.23 -15.09
C LEU A 42 0.84 -5.96 -13.75
N ARG A 43 1.54 -7.08 -13.60
CA ARG A 43 1.76 -7.74 -12.30
C ARG A 43 2.64 -6.89 -11.38
N ASP A 44 3.63 -6.18 -11.93
CA ASP A 44 4.38 -5.16 -11.20
C ASP A 44 3.52 -3.94 -10.83
N ARG A 45 2.54 -3.56 -11.66
CA ARG A 45 1.60 -2.47 -11.34
C ARG A 45 0.56 -2.88 -10.31
N ASP A 46 0.11 -4.13 -10.30
CA ASP A 46 -0.74 -4.67 -9.23
C ASP A 46 0.00 -4.72 -7.88
N GLN A 47 1.34 -4.70 -7.89
CA GLN A 47 2.16 -4.62 -6.69
C GLN A 47 2.38 -3.19 -6.16
N THR A 48 1.96 -2.14 -6.86
CA THR A 48 2.21 -0.76 -6.39
C THR A 48 1.59 -0.45 -5.03
N ASN A 49 0.51 -1.12 -4.65
CA ASN A 49 -0.20 -0.90 -3.38
C ASN A 49 -0.14 -2.11 -2.44
N ILE A 50 0.07 -3.30 -2.98
CA ILE A 50 0.07 -4.56 -2.23
C ILE A 50 1.42 -5.25 -2.42
N VAL A 51 2.06 -5.61 -1.32
CA VAL A 51 3.33 -6.32 -1.30
C VAL A 51 3.21 -7.61 -0.51
N LEU A 52 4.22 -8.48 -0.63
CA LEU A 52 4.35 -9.65 0.22
C LEU A 52 4.99 -9.26 1.56
N VAL A 53 4.38 -9.69 2.66
CA VAL A 53 4.93 -9.47 4.01
C VAL A 53 5.01 -10.79 4.75
N LYS A 54 6.17 -11.08 5.35
CA LYS A 54 6.35 -12.19 6.28
C LYS A 54 6.00 -11.72 7.67
N ASN A 55 5.10 -12.44 8.33
CA ASN A 55 4.73 -12.15 9.71
C ASN A 55 5.77 -12.71 10.67
N GLU A 56 6.57 -11.85 11.28
CA GLU A 56 7.56 -12.17 12.31
C GLU A 56 7.18 -11.55 13.68
N SER A 57 5.88 -11.31 13.90
CA SER A 57 5.37 -10.71 15.14
C SER A 57 5.24 -11.66 16.33
N GLY A 58 5.60 -12.93 16.17
CA GLY A 58 5.49 -13.95 17.21
C GLY A 58 4.10 -14.59 17.37
N SER A 59 3.06 -14.08 16.68
CA SER A 59 1.68 -14.63 16.72
C SER A 59 0.99 -14.54 15.37
N ALA A 60 -0.06 -15.33 15.17
CA ALA A 60 -0.92 -15.21 14.00
C ALA A 60 -1.58 -13.83 13.97
N ARG A 61 -1.72 -13.26 12.79
CA ARG A 61 -2.36 -11.96 12.57
C ARG A 61 -3.58 -12.12 11.68
N SER A 62 -4.61 -11.39 12.01
CA SER A 62 -5.86 -11.37 11.27
C SER A 62 -5.81 -10.42 10.10
N ARG A 63 -6.79 -10.54 9.20
CA ARG A 63 -7.02 -9.53 8.16
C ARG A 63 -7.22 -8.15 8.78
N PHE A 64 -6.66 -7.12 8.16
CA PHE A 64 -6.65 -5.73 8.61
C PHE A 64 -5.80 -5.46 9.86
N ASP A 65 -5.07 -6.46 10.38
CA ASP A 65 -4.03 -6.19 11.36
C ASP A 65 -2.87 -5.42 10.73
N VAL A 66 -2.11 -4.76 11.57
CA VAL A 66 -1.00 -3.88 11.21
C VAL A 66 0.32 -4.54 11.57
N LEU A 67 1.29 -4.51 10.67
CA LEU A 67 2.66 -4.93 10.94
C LEU A 67 3.61 -3.75 10.72
N GLY A 68 4.51 -3.52 11.65
CA GLY A 68 5.64 -2.60 11.48
C GLY A 68 6.70 -3.23 10.58
N ILE A 69 7.17 -2.51 9.56
CA ILE A 69 8.13 -3.00 8.57
C ILE A 69 9.55 -2.83 9.08
N THR A 70 10.31 -3.93 9.13
CA THR A 70 11.70 -3.97 9.60
C THR A 70 12.72 -4.02 8.47
N GLY A 71 12.35 -4.51 7.26
CA GLY A 71 13.24 -4.58 6.10
C GLY A 71 12.77 -5.60 5.07
N PRO A 72 13.56 -5.85 4.02
CA PRO A 72 13.26 -6.86 3.01
C PRO A 72 13.51 -8.29 3.54
N ILE A 73 12.80 -9.29 3.00
CA ILE A 73 13.03 -10.70 3.31
C ILE A 73 14.39 -11.16 2.75
N ILE A 74 14.70 -10.73 1.54
CA ILE A 74 15.97 -11.02 0.85
C ILE A 74 16.65 -9.68 0.60
N THR A 75 17.88 -9.54 1.07
CA THR A 75 18.69 -8.35 0.84
C THR A 75 19.45 -8.45 -0.48
N ARG A 76 19.99 -7.33 -0.95
CA ARG A 76 20.87 -7.33 -2.13
C ARG A 76 22.12 -8.19 -1.91
N ALA A 77 22.62 -8.26 -0.67
CA ALA A 77 23.79 -9.08 -0.32
C ALA A 77 23.48 -10.58 -0.41
N ASP A 78 22.25 -10.99 -0.06
CA ASP A 78 21.84 -12.40 -0.15
C ASP A 78 21.63 -12.84 -1.60
N ASN A 79 20.88 -12.06 -2.38
CA ASN A 79 20.62 -12.34 -3.79
C ASN A 79 20.14 -11.07 -4.52
N ALA A 80 21.04 -10.42 -5.26
CA ALA A 80 20.75 -9.18 -5.96
C ALA A 80 19.64 -9.31 -7.02
N ALA A 81 19.59 -10.41 -7.77
CA ALA A 81 18.59 -10.62 -8.81
C ALA A 81 17.18 -10.78 -8.22
N THR A 82 17.03 -11.57 -7.16
CA THR A 82 15.74 -11.74 -6.47
C THR A 82 15.30 -10.47 -5.78
N PHE A 83 16.22 -9.74 -5.13
CA PHE A 83 15.93 -8.45 -4.50
C PHE A 83 15.38 -7.43 -5.50
N GLN A 84 15.94 -7.39 -6.71
CA GLN A 84 15.50 -6.47 -7.77
C GLN A 84 14.20 -6.90 -8.47
N SER A 85 13.84 -8.18 -8.40
CA SER A 85 12.70 -8.71 -9.14
C SER A 85 11.37 -8.63 -8.38
N ARG A 86 11.40 -8.56 -7.03
CA ARG A 86 10.18 -8.64 -6.23
C ARG A 86 10.34 -7.98 -4.87
N ILE A 87 9.34 -7.17 -4.48
CA ILE A 87 9.25 -6.59 -3.15
C ILE A 87 8.63 -7.61 -2.20
N ALA A 88 9.39 -8.01 -1.18
CA ALA A 88 8.91 -8.85 -0.08
C ALA A 88 9.54 -8.35 1.23
N LEU A 89 8.73 -8.05 2.22
CA LEU A 89 9.13 -7.36 3.44
C LEU A 89 8.99 -8.25 4.67
N ARG A 90 9.71 -7.95 5.73
CA ARG A 90 9.53 -8.51 7.07
C ARG A 90 8.69 -7.58 7.90
N GLY A 91 7.71 -8.12 8.62
CA GLY A 91 6.84 -7.36 9.49
C GLY A 91 6.80 -7.94 10.89
N THR A 92 6.87 -7.06 11.87
CA THR A 92 6.79 -7.40 13.30
C THR A 92 5.62 -6.68 13.97
N THR A 93 5.37 -6.93 15.24
CA THR A 93 4.44 -6.11 16.03
C THR A 93 4.85 -4.65 15.93
N PRO A 94 3.94 -3.73 15.58
CA PRO A 94 4.29 -2.33 15.42
C PRO A 94 4.72 -1.72 16.75
N THR A 95 5.69 -0.83 16.69
CA THR A 95 6.15 0.01 17.80
C THR A 95 6.27 1.44 17.32
N ALA A 96 6.45 2.39 18.20
CA ALA A 96 6.64 3.80 17.86
C ALA A 96 7.75 4.03 16.82
N THR A 97 8.77 3.15 16.77
CA THR A 97 9.84 3.23 15.77
C THR A 97 9.40 2.90 14.36
N HIS A 98 8.22 2.30 14.19
CA HIS A 98 7.62 1.97 12.90
C HIS A 98 6.66 3.06 12.38
N ALA A 99 6.59 4.22 13.02
CA ALA A 99 5.82 5.34 12.51
C ALA A 99 6.17 5.63 11.03
N GLY A 100 5.17 5.68 10.17
CA GLY A 100 5.34 5.82 8.72
C GLY A 100 5.87 4.59 7.98
N ARG A 101 6.17 3.49 8.67
CA ARG A 101 6.73 2.26 8.08
C ARG A 101 5.93 1.04 8.51
N PHE A 102 4.71 0.94 8.06
CA PHE A 102 3.82 -0.17 8.41
C PHE A 102 3.06 -0.67 7.18
N ALA A 103 2.46 -1.83 7.33
CA ALA A 103 1.59 -2.45 6.35
C ALA A 103 0.29 -2.91 7.01
N VAL A 104 -0.82 -2.84 6.28
CA VAL A 104 -2.14 -3.35 6.70
C VAL A 104 -2.43 -4.64 5.96
N LEU A 105 -2.75 -5.72 6.67
CA LEU A 105 -2.88 -7.05 6.09
C LEU A 105 -4.14 -7.20 5.23
N VAL A 106 -3.97 -7.74 4.03
CA VAL A 106 -5.07 -8.12 3.12
C VAL A 106 -5.67 -9.45 3.54
N ASP A 107 -4.82 -10.37 4.01
CA ASP A 107 -5.17 -11.73 4.41
C ASP A 107 -4.74 -11.99 5.86
N ALA A 108 -5.35 -12.98 6.51
CA ALA A 108 -4.82 -13.49 7.77
C ALA A 108 -3.48 -14.21 7.51
N ILE A 109 -2.46 -13.91 8.32
CA ILE A 109 -1.11 -14.47 8.14
C ILE A 109 -0.65 -15.15 9.43
N PRO A 110 -0.48 -16.49 9.43
CA PRO A 110 0.14 -17.20 10.54
C PRO A 110 1.54 -16.69 10.86
N ASN A 111 2.01 -16.87 12.10
CA ASN A 111 3.37 -16.52 12.46
C ASN A 111 4.40 -17.27 11.59
N GLY A 112 5.39 -16.55 11.08
CA GLY A 112 6.42 -17.08 10.17
C GLY A 112 5.98 -17.23 8.71
N ALA A 113 4.68 -17.14 8.40
CA ALA A 113 4.15 -17.25 7.03
C ALA A 113 4.25 -15.93 6.25
N ILE A 114 4.12 -16.03 4.94
CA ILE A 114 4.10 -14.88 4.02
C ILE A 114 2.68 -14.71 3.49
N GLY A 115 2.19 -13.48 3.48
CA GLY A 115 0.90 -13.10 2.92
C GLY A 115 0.96 -11.71 2.29
N ARG A 116 -0.21 -11.19 1.89
CA ARG A 116 -0.34 -9.91 1.21
C ARG A 116 -0.68 -8.80 2.18
N ALA A 117 -0.12 -7.60 1.96
CA ALA A 117 -0.39 -6.43 2.77
C ALA A 117 -0.38 -5.14 1.93
N PHE A 118 -1.22 -4.19 2.28
CA PHE A 118 -1.19 -2.83 1.73
C PHE A 118 -0.03 -2.04 2.34
N VAL A 119 0.72 -1.33 1.50
CA VAL A 119 1.79 -0.39 1.91
C VAL A 119 1.59 0.99 1.28
N ALA A 120 0.62 1.14 0.39
CA ALA A 120 0.29 2.38 -0.30
C ALA A 120 -1.19 2.38 -0.71
N GLY A 121 -1.69 3.54 -1.20
CA GLY A 121 -3.07 3.70 -1.64
C GLY A 121 -4.06 3.79 -0.49
N ALA A 122 -5.31 3.39 -0.72
CA ALA A 122 -6.37 3.40 0.29
C ALA A 122 -6.74 1.96 0.69
N CYS A 123 -6.99 1.76 1.99
CA CYS A 123 -7.48 0.49 2.52
C CYS A 123 -8.34 0.69 3.77
N LEU A 124 -9.00 -0.38 4.19
CA LEU A 124 -9.68 -0.43 5.48
C LEU A 124 -8.69 -0.76 6.60
N ALA A 125 -8.85 -0.10 7.74
CA ALA A 125 -8.12 -0.40 8.96
C ALA A 125 -9.00 -0.15 10.19
N ARG A 126 -8.65 -0.75 11.31
CA ARG A 126 -9.18 -0.36 12.62
C ARG A 126 -8.31 0.75 13.18
N VAL A 127 -8.94 1.76 13.76
CA VAL A 127 -8.26 2.92 14.32
C VAL A 127 -8.80 3.17 15.72
N ARG A 128 -7.89 3.21 16.68
CA ARG A 128 -8.21 3.68 18.04
C ARG A 128 -8.32 5.20 17.98
N MET A 129 -9.52 5.70 18.21
CA MET A 129 -9.81 7.14 18.19
C MET A 129 -9.39 7.75 19.52
N LEU A 130 -8.38 8.60 19.49
CA LEU A 130 -7.93 9.38 20.64
C LEU A 130 -8.68 10.72 20.73
N ASP A 131 -9.08 11.27 19.59
CA ASP A 131 -9.93 12.44 19.43
C ASP A 131 -10.70 12.30 18.10
N GLU A 132 -11.98 12.68 18.12
CA GLU A 132 -12.86 12.63 16.94
C GLU A 132 -12.50 13.69 15.88
N ALA A 133 -11.77 14.73 16.28
CA ALA A 133 -11.26 15.74 15.36
C ALA A 133 -10.00 15.32 14.59
N HIS A 134 -9.37 14.22 14.97
CA HIS A 134 -8.16 13.73 14.31
C HIS A 134 -8.44 13.36 12.84
N THR A 135 -7.54 13.77 11.96
CA THR A 135 -7.64 13.53 10.51
C THR A 135 -6.57 12.58 9.97
N ALA A 136 -5.66 12.12 10.84
CA ALA A 136 -4.57 11.23 10.50
C ALA A 136 -4.49 10.04 11.47
N ALA A 137 -3.69 9.05 11.12
CA ALA A 137 -3.38 7.91 11.97
C ALA A 137 -1.95 7.41 11.72
N ASP A 138 -1.39 6.74 12.71
CA ASP A 138 -0.12 6.01 12.61
C ASP A 138 -0.19 4.74 13.45
N VAL A 139 0.93 4.02 13.56
CA VAL A 139 1.01 2.80 14.37
C VAL A 139 0.62 3.07 15.83
N ASP A 140 -0.13 2.15 16.41
CA ASP A 140 -0.40 2.11 17.85
C ASP A 140 0.67 1.24 18.51
N ASP A 141 1.44 1.80 19.43
CA ASP A 141 2.62 1.16 20.03
C ASP A 141 2.26 -0.17 20.71
N GLY A 142 2.89 -1.25 20.29
CA GLY A 142 2.64 -2.59 20.78
C GLY A 142 1.30 -3.22 20.30
N GLN A 143 0.47 -2.51 19.54
CA GLN A 143 -0.87 -2.95 19.12
C GLN A 143 -0.91 -3.25 17.62
N ALA A 144 -0.90 -4.53 17.27
CA ALA A 144 -1.02 -4.91 15.86
C ALA A 144 -2.46 -4.93 15.34
N GLY A 145 -3.46 -4.88 16.22
CA GLY A 145 -4.86 -4.95 15.84
C GLY A 145 -5.44 -3.67 15.27
N GLN A 146 -4.73 -2.55 15.36
CA GLN A 146 -5.25 -1.23 15.07
C GLN A 146 -4.15 -0.19 14.83
N LEU A 147 -4.51 0.96 14.28
CA LEU A 147 -3.73 2.20 14.28
C LEU A 147 -4.21 3.10 15.42
N ALA A 148 -3.47 4.13 15.75
CA ALA A 148 -3.90 5.22 16.64
C ALA A 148 -4.16 6.49 15.84
N SER A 149 -5.29 7.17 16.09
CA SER A 149 -5.59 8.45 15.48
C SER A 149 -4.70 9.56 16.04
N SER A 150 -4.39 10.56 15.23
CA SER A 150 -3.58 11.72 15.61
C SER A 150 -3.85 12.92 14.71
N ASP A 151 -3.41 14.11 15.13
CA ASP A 151 -3.44 15.30 14.28
C ASP A 151 -2.48 15.19 13.08
N SER A 152 -1.40 14.44 13.27
CA SER A 152 -0.38 14.21 12.25
C SER A 152 0.04 12.74 12.28
N GLY A 153 0.04 12.10 11.12
CA GLY A 153 0.41 10.70 10.98
C GLY A 153 0.74 10.38 9.52
N SER A 154 1.22 9.19 9.27
CA SER A 154 1.61 8.76 7.92
C SER A 154 0.42 8.28 7.07
N ALA A 155 -0.75 8.11 7.65
CA ALA A 155 -1.99 7.79 6.94
C ALA A 155 -3.05 8.86 7.21
N SER A 156 -3.74 9.31 6.16
CA SER A 156 -4.91 10.18 6.28
C SER A 156 -6.18 9.35 6.50
N LEU A 157 -7.07 9.81 7.37
CA LEU A 157 -8.40 9.26 7.56
C LEU A 157 -9.33 9.86 6.51
N LEU A 158 -9.76 9.04 5.53
CA LEU A 158 -10.71 9.48 4.50
C LEU A 158 -12.16 9.38 4.94
N TRP A 159 -12.43 8.39 5.78
CA TRP A 159 -13.74 8.15 6.40
C TRP A 159 -13.52 7.38 7.70
N VAL A 160 -14.34 7.68 8.70
CA VAL A 160 -14.33 7.03 10.01
C VAL A 160 -15.77 6.65 10.36
N GLU A 161 -15.94 5.45 10.88
CA GLU A 161 -17.23 4.94 11.37
C GLU A 161 -17.81 5.87 12.44
N PRO A 162 -19.07 6.28 12.28
CA PRO A 162 -19.75 7.13 13.28
C PRO A 162 -19.75 6.50 14.67
N VAL A 163 -19.60 7.32 15.72
CA VAL A 163 -19.53 6.84 17.12
C VAL A 163 -20.71 5.93 17.50
N GLY A 164 -21.92 6.29 17.01
CA GLY A 164 -23.14 5.51 17.30
C GLY A 164 -23.22 4.13 16.62
N GLU A 165 -22.35 3.84 15.68
CA GLU A 165 -22.30 2.57 14.93
C GLU A 165 -21.19 1.65 15.41
N ARG A 166 -20.24 2.13 16.22
CA ARG A 166 -19.09 1.39 16.71
C ARG A 166 -19.48 0.35 17.75
N VAL A 167 -18.90 -0.83 17.66
CA VAL A 167 -19.05 -1.88 18.70
C VAL A 167 -18.28 -1.49 19.96
N ASP A 168 -17.06 -0.97 19.81
CA ASP A 168 -16.25 -0.35 20.86
C ASP A 168 -16.15 1.14 20.54
N PRO A 169 -16.64 2.03 21.42
CA PRO A 169 -16.62 3.48 21.16
C PRO A 169 -15.22 4.05 20.87
N SER A 170 -14.19 3.40 21.41
CA SER A 170 -12.79 3.82 21.22
C SER A 170 -12.14 3.32 19.94
N ILE A 171 -12.72 2.32 19.26
CA ILE A 171 -12.19 1.69 18.05
C ILE A 171 -13.16 1.84 16.90
N ALA A 172 -12.76 2.55 15.87
CA ALA A 172 -13.55 2.76 14.66
C ALA A 172 -12.99 1.95 13.48
N TRP A 173 -13.86 1.48 12.59
CA TRP A 173 -13.45 1.19 11.24
C TRP A 173 -13.19 2.48 10.48
N ALA A 174 -12.14 2.51 9.71
CA ALA A 174 -11.79 3.67 8.90
C ALA A 174 -11.32 3.27 7.51
N VAL A 175 -11.58 4.14 6.54
CA VAL A 175 -10.88 4.14 5.26
C VAL A 175 -9.68 5.04 5.41
N ILE A 176 -8.50 4.47 5.35
CA ILE A 176 -7.24 5.22 5.43
C ILE A 176 -6.59 5.31 4.06
N ARG A 177 -5.77 6.35 3.85
CA ARG A 177 -4.88 6.49 2.71
C ARG A 177 -3.45 6.66 3.20
N PHE A 178 -2.55 5.77 2.76
CA PHE A 178 -1.13 5.90 3.03
C PHE A 178 -0.54 7.17 2.39
N GLY A 179 0.35 7.84 3.09
CA GLY A 179 1.11 8.96 2.55
C GLY A 179 0.35 10.27 2.41
N GLY A 180 -0.56 10.59 3.34
CA GLY A 180 -1.36 11.81 3.26
C GLY A 180 -1.67 12.49 4.59
N GLY A 181 -1.20 11.94 5.69
CA GLY A 181 -1.28 12.62 6.98
C GLY A 181 -0.36 13.84 6.98
N ASN A 182 -0.75 14.89 7.66
CA ASN A 182 -0.06 16.20 7.76
C ASN A 182 1.35 16.13 8.39
N GLY A 183 1.96 14.94 8.37
CA GLY A 183 3.26 14.60 8.93
C GLY A 183 4.33 14.32 7.88
N GLY A 184 4.72 15.32 7.13
CA GLY A 184 5.95 15.28 6.34
C GLY A 184 5.75 15.31 4.82
N GLY A 185 5.68 16.51 4.22
CA GLY A 185 5.94 16.68 2.82
C GLY A 185 4.99 17.52 2.00
N ALA A 186 4.15 18.30 2.58
CA ALA A 186 3.76 19.59 2.05
C ALA A 186 3.74 20.52 3.25
N THR A 187 4.88 21.06 3.58
CA THR A 187 4.86 22.40 4.13
C THR A 187 4.08 23.22 3.11
N THR A 188 2.78 23.49 3.35
CA THR A 188 2.30 24.81 3.01
C THR A 188 3.41 25.69 3.53
N ALA A 189 4.19 26.26 2.64
CA ALA A 189 5.28 27.12 3.01
C ALA A 189 4.65 28.11 3.97
N ASP A 190 4.94 27.95 5.25
CA ASP A 190 4.52 28.93 6.25
C ASP A 190 5.06 30.24 5.69
N PRO A 191 4.19 31.24 5.38
CA PRO A 191 4.66 32.52 4.86
C PRO A 191 5.64 33.19 5.83
N SER A 192 5.81 32.63 7.04
CA SER A 192 6.83 32.99 8.01
C SER A 192 8.14 32.20 7.90
N ASP A 193 8.26 31.20 7.00
CA ASP A 193 9.53 30.51 6.78
C ASP A 193 10.54 31.47 6.15
N ARG A 194 11.32 32.07 7.03
CA ARG A 194 12.34 33.08 6.72
C ARG A 194 13.46 32.53 5.83
N SER A 195 13.60 31.22 5.68
CA SER A 195 14.66 30.62 4.85
C SER A 195 14.41 30.85 3.36
N PHE A 196 13.15 30.70 2.88
CA PHE A 196 12.81 30.96 1.49
C PHE A 196 12.85 32.48 1.17
N LEU A 197 12.38 33.30 2.10
CA LEU A 197 12.47 34.77 1.97
C LEU A 197 13.92 35.28 2.04
N ALA A 198 14.78 34.60 2.80
CA ALA A 198 16.21 34.91 2.85
C ALA A 198 16.89 34.58 1.53
N LEU A 199 16.53 33.46 0.87
CA LEU A 199 17.05 33.08 -0.43
C LEU A 199 16.62 34.09 -1.53
N LEU A 200 15.33 34.47 -1.56
CA LEU A 200 14.83 35.49 -2.49
C LEU A 200 15.48 36.86 -2.27
N LYS A 201 15.67 37.28 -1.02
CA LYS A 201 16.37 38.52 -0.70
C LYS A 201 17.86 38.50 -1.09
N SER A 202 18.53 37.34 -0.98
CA SER A 202 19.93 37.20 -1.42
C SER A 202 20.05 37.30 -2.93
N VAL A 203 19.13 36.69 -3.69
CA VAL A 203 19.10 36.79 -5.16
C VAL A 203 18.83 38.22 -5.62
N GLN A 204 17.89 38.92 -4.96
CA GLN A 204 17.62 40.33 -5.27
C GLN A 204 18.78 41.25 -4.93
N ARG A 205 19.55 41.01 -3.87
CA ARG A 205 20.77 41.78 -3.56
C ARG A 205 21.85 41.55 -4.61
N PHE A 206 22.07 40.31 -5.06
CA PHE A 206 23.04 40.02 -6.13
C PHE A 206 22.72 40.77 -7.46
N SER A 207 21.42 40.93 -7.78
CA SER A 207 20.98 41.65 -8.96
C SER A 207 21.13 43.18 -8.81
N ALA A 208 21.01 43.71 -7.58
CA ALA A 208 21.14 45.14 -7.32
C ALA A 208 22.60 45.62 -7.27
N ASP A 209 23.51 44.73 -6.86
CA ASP A 209 24.94 45.07 -6.73
C ASP A 209 25.75 44.78 -8.01
N ASN A 210 25.13 44.27 -9.08
CA ASN A 210 25.81 44.02 -10.35
C ASN A 210 24.93 44.48 -11.53
N PRO A 211 25.00 45.77 -11.91
CA PRO A 211 24.18 46.38 -12.96
C PRO A 211 24.49 45.90 -14.39
N ASP A 212 25.56 45.12 -14.59
CA ASP A 212 25.98 44.63 -15.92
C ASP A 212 25.44 43.23 -16.27
N LEU A 213 24.54 42.62 -15.45
CA LEU A 213 23.91 41.37 -15.80
C LEU A 213 22.63 41.63 -16.61
N PRO A 214 22.44 40.95 -17.78
CA PRO A 214 21.24 41.10 -18.56
C PRO A 214 20.03 40.59 -17.76
N ALA A 215 18.95 41.38 -17.78
CA ALA A 215 17.65 40.96 -17.21
C ALA A 215 17.10 39.78 -18.01
N TYR A 216 16.84 38.67 -17.35
CA TYR A 216 16.08 37.54 -17.87
C TYR A 216 14.62 37.68 -17.48
#